data_c4b2b8b480f0f8f8f1ae73cbb53271ff
#
_entry.id   c4b2b8b480f0f8f8f1ae73cbb53271ff
#
_cell.length_a   1.000
_cell.length_b   1.000
_cell.length_c   1.000
_cell.angle_alpha   90.00
_cell.angle_beta   90.00
_cell.angle_gamma   90.00
#
_symmetry.space_group_name_H-M   'P 1'
#
loop_
_entity.id
_entity.type
_entity.pdbx_description
1 polymer ?
#
loop_
_entity_poly.entity_id
_entity_poly.type
_entity_poly.pdbx_seq_one_letter_code
_entity_poly.pdbx_strand_id
1 'polypeptide(L)' 'MMNRPNILIFNPDQWRGDMLGYLGYPGAQTPNLDSIIKEDAVAFKNAFCQATVCTPSRCSFMTGWYPHVHGHRTMHYMLH' A
#
# COMPACT_ATOMS: atom_id res chain seq x y z
N MET A 1 -17.71 19.30 -19.12
CA MET A 1 -18.13 18.46 -17.97
C MET A 1 -16.96 17.63 -17.53
N MET A 2 -16.53 17.76 -16.28
CA MET A 2 -15.46 16.90 -15.76
C MET A 2 -15.98 15.50 -15.46
N ASN A 3 -15.38 14.51 -16.07
CA ASN A 3 -15.66 13.12 -15.71
C ASN A 3 -15.08 12.83 -14.33
N ARG A 4 -15.92 12.29 -13.47
CA ARG A 4 -15.46 11.81 -12.15
C ARG A 4 -15.19 10.32 -12.27
N PRO A 5 -13.92 9.88 -12.21
CA PRO A 5 -13.62 8.47 -12.32
C PRO A 5 -14.05 7.71 -11.06
N ASN A 6 -14.34 6.46 -11.24
CA ASN A 6 -14.44 5.54 -10.11
C ASN A 6 -13.03 5.18 -9.65
N ILE A 7 -12.82 5.15 -8.35
CA ILE A 7 -11.52 4.80 -7.76
C ILE A 7 -11.69 3.53 -6.95
N LEU A 8 -10.92 2.50 -7.33
CA LEU A 8 -10.84 1.25 -6.59
C LEU A 8 -9.47 1.17 -5.93
N ILE A 9 -9.44 1.05 -4.61
CA ILE A 9 -8.22 0.84 -3.84
C ILE A 9 -8.14 -0.63 -3.44
N PHE A 10 -7.14 -1.33 -3.96
CA PHE A 10 -6.83 -2.70 -3.56
C PHE A 10 -5.68 -2.68 -2.58
N ASN A 11 -5.96 -2.97 -1.31
CA ASN A 11 -4.98 -2.88 -0.23
C ASN A 11 -4.86 -4.23 0.47
N PRO A 12 -3.94 -5.11 0.04
CA PRO A 12 -3.75 -6.41 0.66
C PRO A 12 -3.24 -6.29 2.09
N ASP A 13 -3.53 -7.30 2.90
CA ASP A 13 -3.00 -7.40 4.24
C ASP A 13 -1.73 -8.26 4.25
N GLN A 14 -0.74 -7.84 5.04
CA GLN A 14 0.52 -8.55 5.30
C GLN A 14 1.23 -9.02 4.02
N TRP A 15 1.33 -8.16 3.04
CA TRP A 15 2.06 -8.45 1.80
C TRP A 15 3.30 -7.54 1.71
N ARG A 16 4.47 -8.15 1.64
CA ARG A 16 5.71 -7.41 1.43
C ARG A 16 5.71 -6.74 0.05
N GLY A 17 6.18 -5.50 0.01
CA GLY A 17 6.20 -4.73 -1.24
C GLY A 17 7.11 -5.29 -2.32
N ASP A 18 8.10 -6.10 -1.97
CA ASP A 18 9.01 -6.73 -2.92
C ASP A 18 8.54 -8.11 -3.42
N MET A 19 7.45 -8.65 -2.86
CA MET A 19 6.90 -9.96 -3.28
C MET A 19 6.02 -9.84 -4.51
N LEU A 20 6.62 -9.42 -5.61
CA LEU A 20 5.96 -9.27 -6.90
C LEU A 20 6.84 -9.89 -7.98
N GLY A 21 6.22 -10.59 -8.93
CA GLY A 21 6.93 -11.26 -10.01
C GLY A 21 7.71 -10.28 -10.87
N TYR A 22 7.13 -9.12 -11.20
CA TYR A 22 7.78 -8.14 -12.05
C TYR A 22 9.05 -7.52 -11.40
N LEU A 23 9.19 -7.59 -10.08
CA LEU A 23 10.40 -7.18 -9.37
C LEU A 23 11.48 -8.27 -9.34
N GLY A 24 11.17 -9.46 -9.87
CA GLY A 24 12.10 -10.58 -9.90
C GLY A 24 12.23 -11.33 -8.58
N TYR A 25 11.27 -11.20 -7.66
CA TYR A 25 11.32 -11.93 -6.40
C TYR A 25 11.20 -13.44 -6.65
N PRO A 26 12.18 -14.26 -6.17
CA PRO A 26 12.14 -15.70 -6.41
C PRO A 26 10.89 -16.34 -5.81
N GLY A 27 10.19 -17.12 -6.64
CA GLY A 27 8.98 -17.82 -6.20
C GLY A 27 7.70 -17.00 -6.19
N ALA A 28 7.78 -15.68 -6.38
CA ALA A 28 6.57 -14.86 -6.50
C ALA A 28 5.96 -15.01 -7.89
N GLN A 29 4.72 -15.45 -7.90
CA GLN A 29 3.95 -15.58 -9.15
C GLN A 29 2.73 -14.67 -9.08
N THR A 30 2.82 -13.51 -9.71
CA THR A 30 1.75 -12.50 -9.76
C THR A 30 1.45 -12.12 -11.21
N PRO A 31 1.01 -13.08 -12.04
CA PRO A 31 0.89 -12.85 -13.49
C PRO A 31 -0.13 -11.77 -13.84
N ASN A 32 -1.21 -11.68 -13.11
CA ASN A 32 -2.25 -10.66 -13.38
C ASN A 32 -1.76 -9.25 -13.03
N LEU A 33 -1.10 -9.08 -11.87
CA LEU A 33 -0.51 -7.79 -11.50
C LEU A 33 0.63 -7.41 -12.44
N ASP A 34 1.48 -8.36 -12.79
CA ASP A 34 2.57 -8.15 -13.74
C ASP A 34 2.05 -7.70 -15.10
N SER A 35 0.95 -8.29 -15.56
CA SER A 35 0.28 -7.92 -16.80
C SER A 35 -0.25 -6.48 -16.77
N ILE A 36 -0.92 -6.10 -15.69
CA ILE A 36 -1.44 -4.74 -15.51
C ILE A 36 -0.30 -3.73 -15.52
N ILE A 37 0.77 -4.02 -14.79
CA ILE A 37 1.95 -3.14 -14.71
C ILE A 37 2.61 -2.99 -16.07
N LYS A 38 2.68 -4.06 -16.84
CA LYS A 38 3.31 -4.07 -18.15
C LYS A 38 2.50 -3.32 -19.19
N GLU A 39 1.18 -3.38 -19.13
CA GLU A 39 0.30 -2.93 -20.22
C GLU A 39 -0.37 -1.58 -19.94
N ASP A 40 -0.80 -1.29 -18.71
CA ASP A 40 -1.74 -0.20 -18.45
C ASP A 40 -1.56 0.49 -17.10
N ALA A 41 -0.43 0.34 -16.43
CA ALA A 41 -0.25 0.92 -15.10
C ALA A 41 1.10 1.57 -14.92
N VAL A 42 1.20 2.40 -13.88
CA VAL A 42 2.47 2.96 -13.40
C VAL A 42 2.85 2.25 -12.11
N ALA A 43 4.05 1.70 -12.06
CA ALA A 43 4.59 1.05 -10.87
C ALA A 43 5.54 2.00 -10.12
N PHE A 44 5.21 2.32 -8.89
CA PHE A 44 6.05 3.14 -8.02
C PHE A 44 6.98 2.23 -7.21
N LYS A 45 8.26 2.20 -7.59
CA LYS A 45 9.26 1.34 -6.94
C LYS A 45 9.75 1.90 -5.60
N ASN A 46 9.67 3.21 -5.43
CA ASN A 46 10.17 3.90 -4.25
C ASN A 46 9.04 4.57 -3.47
N ALA A 47 7.99 3.81 -3.20
CA ALA A 47 6.88 4.24 -2.35
C ALA A 47 7.06 3.66 -0.95
N PHE A 48 7.02 4.53 0.07
CA PHE A 48 7.32 4.16 1.45
C PHE A 48 6.15 4.45 2.36
N CYS A 49 5.92 3.57 3.32
CA CYS A 49 4.96 3.81 4.40
C CYS A 49 5.62 4.54 5.57
N GLN A 50 4.81 5.13 6.43
CA GLN A 50 5.27 5.87 7.62
C GLN A 50 5.54 4.97 8.81
N ALA A 51 5.12 3.71 8.75
CA ALA A 51 5.35 2.72 9.78
C ALA A 51 5.32 1.32 9.16
N THR A 52 6.10 0.41 9.72
CA THR A 52 6.24 -0.96 9.21
C THR A 52 5.25 -1.94 9.85
N VAL A 53 4.36 -1.46 10.72
CA VAL A 53 3.32 -2.24 11.40
C VAL A 53 1.95 -1.79 10.90
N CYS A 54 1.01 -2.72 10.78
CA CYS A 54 -0.28 -2.48 10.10
C CYS A 54 -1.07 -1.33 10.69
N THR A 55 -1.34 -1.33 11.99
CA THR A 55 -2.21 -0.31 12.61
C THR A 55 -1.64 1.10 12.50
N PRO A 56 -0.38 1.36 12.86
CA PRO A 56 0.18 2.71 12.68
C PRO A 56 0.21 3.15 11.22
N SER A 57 0.55 2.26 10.31
CA SER A 57 0.59 2.54 8.89
C SER A 57 -0.80 2.86 8.34
N ARG A 58 -1.80 2.06 8.70
CA ARG A 58 -3.18 2.26 8.27
C ARG A 58 -3.79 3.52 8.87
N CYS A 59 -3.48 3.84 10.12
CA CYS A 59 -3.88 5.11 10.72
C CYS A 59 -3.28 6.30 9.98
N SER A 60 -2.01 6.24 9.59
CA SER A 60 -1.38 7.27 8.78
C SER A 60 -2.05 7.41 7.41
N PHE A 61 -2.33 6.29 6.77
CA PHE A 61 -3.03 6.25 5.49
C PHE A 61 -4.43 6.87 5.57
N MET A 62 -5.18 6.56 6.62
CA MET A 62 -6.55 7.05 6.79
C MET A 62 -6.62 8.50 7.24
N THR A 63 -5.65 8.98 8.02
CA THR A 63 -5.67 10.33 8.61
C THR A 63 -4.80 11.32 7.84
N GLY A 64 -3.83 10.85 7.07
CA GLY A 64 -2.81 11.68 6.45
C GLY A 64 -1.75 12.18 7.43
N TRP A 65 -1.71 11.66 8.66
CA TRP A 65 -0.81 12.10 9.72
C TRP A 65 0.23 11.02 10.03
N TYR A 66 1.41 11.47 10.45
CA TYR A 66 2.47 10.56 10.89
C TYR A 66 2.11 9.90 12.24
N PRO A 67 2.65 8.69 12.52
CA PRO A 67 2.36 7.98 13.77
C PRO A 67 2.64 8.76 15.04
N HIS A 68 3.68 9.57 15.06
CA HIS A 68 4.00 10.41 16.24
C HIS A 68 2.99 11.54 16.45
N VAL A 69 2.24 11.92 15.41
CA VAL A 69 1.23 12.99 15.52
C VAL A 69 -0.11 12.41 15.99
N HIS A 70 -0.57 11.30 15.41
CA HIS A 70 -1.84 10.69 15.83
C HIS A 70 -1.72 9.77 17.04
N GLY A 71 -0.49 9.46 17.48
CA GLY A 71 -0.24 8.66 18.67
C GLY A 71 -0.33 7.16 18.52
N HIS A 72 -0.75 6.64 17.37
CA HIS A 72 -0.85 5.20 17.12
C HIS A 72 0.48 4.64 16.65
N ARG A 73 1.35 4.32 17.58
CA ARG A 73 2.72 3.82 17.29
C ARG A 73 2.80 2.29 17.28
N THR A 74 1.77 1.63 17.80
CA THR A 74 1.72 0.17 17.90
C THR A 74 0.34 -0.35 17.54
N MET A 75 0.13 -1.66 17.64
CA MET A 75 -1.14 -2.33 17.37
C MET A 75 -2.20 -2.15 18.47
N HIS A 76 -1.85 -1.57 19.62
CA HIS A 76 -2.66 -1.63 20.84
C HIS A 76 -3.54 -0.42 21.10
N TYR A 77 -3.44 0.62 20.28
CA TYR A 77 -4.22 1.85 20.48
C TYR A 77 -5.33 1.97 19.46
N MET A 78 -6.45 2.55 19.89
CA MET A 78 -7.58 2.84 19.02
C MET A 78 -7.54 4.29 18.54
N LEU A 79 -8.09 4.55 17.37
CA LEU A 79 -8.29 5.91 16.88
C LEU A 79 -9.36 6.61 17.71
N HIS A 80 -9.08 7.85 18.07
CA HIS A 80 -10.02 8.74 18.77
C HIS A 80 -10.69 9.69 17.80
#